data_ffc784d5426e9bc350422ff2ded24768
#
_entry.id   ffc784d5426e9bc350422ff2ded24768
#
_cell.length_a   1.000
_cell.length_b   1.000
_cell.length_c   1.000
_cell.angle_alpha   90.00
_cell.angle_beta   90.00
_cell.angle_gamma   90.00
#
_symmetry.space_group_name_H-M   'P 1'
#
loop_
_entity.id
_entity.type
_entity.pdbx_description
1 polymer ?
#
loop_
_entity_poly.entity_id
_entity_poly.type
_entity_poly.pdbx_seq_one_letter_code
_entity_poly.pdbx_strand_id
1 'polypeptide(L)'
;MKGIADAGLLIGFLDRRDKHHQWAARIFEHESPPFYTAEPIVAEVAAILGTADDVLRMVETGDLVLSLDLAEEVSAVRSLVVKYKDRPMDLGDACCVRLAELLPGSVVYTVDKADFSTYRKNGRQPVPCVLPD
;
A
#
# COMPACT_ATOMS: atom_id res chain seq x y z
N MET A 1 11.54 2.95 10.98
CA MET A 1 11.12 2.03 9.89
C MET A 1 10.02 2.71 9.10
N LYS A 2 10.14 2.69 7.77
CA LYS A 2 9.14 3.33 6.91
C LYS A 2 7.99 2.38 6.63
N GLY A 3 6.76 2.85 6.82
CA GLY A 3 5.57 2.09 6.54
C GLY A 3 4.97 2.45 5.19
N ILE A 4 4.70 1.44 4.37
CA ILE A 4 4.00 1.59 3.10
C ILE A 4 2.55 1.19 3.33
N ALA A 5 1.62 2.07 2.96
CA ALA A 5 0.20 1.83 3.14
C ALA A 5 -0.41 1.25 1.87
N ASP A 6 -0.90 0.01 1.96
CA ASP A 6 -1.77 -0.57 0.94
C ASP A 6 -3.21 -0.11 1.18
N ALA A 7 -4.07 -0.30 0.20
CA ALA A 7 -5.45 0.18 0.25
C ALA A 7 -6.21 -0.35 1.47
N GLY A 8 -6.02 -1.62 1.82
CA GLY A 8 -6.74 -2.22 2.95
C GLY A 8 -6.48 -1.55 4.29
N LEU A 9 -5.26 -1.07 4.53
CA LEU A 9 -4.95 -0.31 5.74
C LEU A 9 -5.76 1.01 5.76
N LEU A 10 -5.74 1.72 4.64
CA LEU A 10 -6.38 3.04 4.55
C LEU A 10 -7.91 2.92 4.63
N ILE A 11 -8.48 1.95 3.92
CA ILE A 11 -9.93 1.68 3.97
C ILE A 11 -10.33 1.31 5.41
N GLY A 12 -9.57 0.41 6.04
CA GLY A 12 -9.85 0.00 7.41
C GLY A 12 -9.82 1.17 8.38
N PHE A 13 -8.85 2.07 8.22
CA PHE A 13 -8.74 3.25 9.07
C PHE A 13 -9.88 4.24 8.86
N LEU A 14 -10.23 4.50 7.60
CA LEU A 14 -11.19 5.54 7.25
C LEU A 14 -12.66 5.09 7.32
N ASP A 15 -12.93 3.80 7.26
CA ASP A 15 -14.30 3.26 7.37
C ASP A 15 -14.45 2.47 8.67
N ARG A 16 -15.21 3.04 9.62
CA ARG A 16 -15.44 2.41 10.92
C ARG A 16 -16.16 1.07 10.82
N ARG A 17 -16.85 0.81 9.72
CA ARG A 17 -17.58 -0.44 9.50
C ARG A 17 -16.74 -1.52 8.86
N ASP A 18 -15.53 -1.18 8.42
CA ASP A 18 -14.63 -2.17 7.82
C ASP A 18 -14.19 -3.20 8.86
N LYS A 19 -14.13 -4.47 8.46
CA LYS A 19 -13.76 -5.54 9.38
C LYS A 19 -12.34 -5.39 9.96
N HIS A 20 -11.49 -4.65 9.30
CA HIS A 20 -10.11 -4.41 9.76
C HIS A 20 -9.94 -3.05 10.43
N HIS A 21 -11.04 -2.37 10.76
CA HIS A 21 -10.97 -1.02 11.34
C HIS A 21 -10.15 -0.98 12.63
N GLN A 22 -10.38 -1.92 13.55
CA GLN A 22 -9.67 -1.91 14.82
C GLN A 22 -8.17 -2.10 14.65
N TRP A 23 -7.78 -3.01 13.76
CA TRP A 23 -6.36 -3.21 13.45
C TRP A 23 -5.74 -1.94 12.84
N ALA A 24 -6.40 -1.36 11.85
CA ALA A 24 -5.90 -0.14 11.19
C ALA A 24 -5.79 1.03 12.16
N ALA A 25 -6.79 1.20 13.04
CA ALA A 25 -6.77 2.24 14.05
C ALA A 25 -5.58 2.08 15.00
N ARG A 26 -5.28 0.84 15.42
CA ARG A 26 -4.11 0.56 16.26
C ARG A 26 -2.81 0.91 15.56
N ILE A 27 -2.70 0.61 14.26
CA ILE A 27 -1.50 0.94 13.49
C ILE A 27 -1.27 2.46 13.50
N PHE A 28 -2.31 3.25 13.18
CA PHE A 28 -2.19 4.71 13.15
C PHE A 28 -1.99 5.32 14.53
N GLU A 29 -2.41 4.63 15.58
CA GLU A 29 -2.22 5.07 16.95
C GLU A 29 -0.78 4.84 17.44
N HIS A 30 -0.17 3.70 17.07
CA HIS A 30 1.13 3.28 17.58
C HIS A 30 2.30 3.59 16.68
N GLU A 31 2.06 3.76 15.37
CA GLU A 31 3.10 4.04 14.41
C GLU A 31 3.09 5.52 14.03
N SER A 32 4.27 6.10 13.94
CA SER A 32 4.41 7.51 13.60
C SER A 32 4.22 7.74 12.09
N PRO A 33 3.42 8.72 11.69
CA PRO A 33 3.38 9.14 10.29
C PRO A 33 4.72 9.74 9.87
N PRO A 34 5.01 9.85 8.58
CA PRO A 34 4.10 9.55 7.49
C PRO A 34 4.12 8.07 7.09
N PHE A 35 3.03 7.64 6.46
CA PHE A 35 3.01 6.41 5.69
C PHE A 35 3.22 6.76 4.22
N TYR A 36 3.85 5.85 3.49
CA TYR A 36 4.18 6.04 2.07
C TYR A 36 3.23 5.25 1.20
N THR A 37 2.77 5.84 0.12
CA THR A 37 1.82 5.20 -0.77
C THR A 37 2.00 5.72 -2.20
N ALA A 38 1.06 5.38 -3.08
CA ALA A 38 1.09 5.80 -4.48
C ALA A 38 -0.31 6.20 -4.94
N GLU A 39 -0.38 7.02 -5.98
CA GLU A 39 -1.67 7.51 -6.48
C GLU A 39 -2.66 6.40 -6.86
N PRO A 40 -2.25 5.29 -7.50
CA PRO A 40 -3.20 4.22 -7.78
C PRO A 40 -3.85 3.62 -6.54
N ILE A 41 -3.12 3.57 -5.42
CA ILE A 41 -3.65 3.09 -4.14
C ILE A 41 -4.66 4.09 -3.59
N VAL A 42 -4.36 5.38 -3.67
CA VAL A 42 -5.29 6.44 -3.26
C VAL A 42 -6.58 6.39 -4.07
N ALA A 43 -6.46 6.16 -5.39
CA ALA A 43 -7.62 6.04 -6.28
C ALA A 43 -8.50 4.84 -5.89
N GLU A 44 -7.89 3.71 -5.55
CA GLU A 44 -8.64 2.52 -5.12
C GLU A 44 -9.39 2.80 -3.81
N VAL A 45 -8.74 3.43 -2.85
CA VAL A 45 -9.37 3.79 -1.57
C VAL A 45 -10.56 4.70 -1.80
N ALA A 46 -10.40 5.74 -2.63
CA ALA A 46 -11.47 6.67 -2.96
C ALA A 46 -12.65 5.96 -3.61
N ALA A 47 -12.38 5.03 -4.53
CA ALA A 47 -13.43 4.27 -5.20
C ALA A 47 -14.23 3.41 -4.22
N ILE A 48 -13.56 2.73 -3.31
CA ILE A 48 -14.21 1.86 -2.32
C ILE A 48 -15.02 2.68 -1.32
N LEU A 49 -14.49 3.80 -0.85
CA LEU A 49 -15.18 4.66 0.12
C LEU A 49 -16.31 5.47 -0.50
N GLY A 50 -16.32 5.65 -1.82
CA GLY A 50 -17.30 6.48 -2.51
C GLY A 50 -16.99 7.98 -2.43
N THR A 51 -15.86 8.35 -1.89
CA THR A 51 -15.39 9.74 -1.81
C THR A 51 -13.87 9.76 -1.70
N ALA A 52 -13.25 10.75 -2.27
CA ALA A 52 -11.80 10.96 -2.19
C ALA A 52 -11.41 11.91 -1.04
N ASP A 53 -12.38 12.59 -0.42
CA ASP A 53 -12.08 13.65 0.54
C ASP A 53 -11.22 13.18 1.70
N ASP A 54 -11.59 12.07 2.33
CA ASP A 54 -10.89 11.61 3.53
C ASP A 54 -9.44 11.21 3.25
N VAL A 55 -9.20 10.46 2.18
CA VAL A 55 -7.84 10.01 1.85
C VAL A 55 -7.00 11.18 1.34
N LEU A 56 -7.60 12.11 0.59
CA LEU A 56 -6.88 13.31 0.14
C LEU A 56 -6.50 14.21 1.32
N ARG A 57 -7.34 14.27 2.34
CA ARG A 57 -7.02 15.02 3.55
C ARG A 57 -5.76 14.47 4.22
N MET A 58 -5.58 13.16 4.25
CA MET A 58 -4.36 12.54 4.80
C MET A 58 -3.12 12.92 3.98
N VAL A 59 -3.26 13.04 2.67
CA VAL A 59 -2.17 13.53 1.81
C VAL A 59 -1.86 14.99 2.10
N GLU A 60 -2.90 15.80 2.24
CA GLU A 60 -2.75 17.24 2.49
C GLU A 60 -2.07 17.51 3.84
N THR A 61 -2.41 16.75 4.88
CA THR A 61 -1.80 16.91 6.19
C THR A 61 -0.39 16.34 6.29
N GLY A 62 0.04 15.55 5.31
CA GLY A 62 1.35 14.90 5.33
C GLY A 62 1.36 13.55 6.03
N ASP A 63 0.23 13.04 6.50
CA ASP A 63 0.15 11.71 7.10
C ASP A 63 0.37 10.62 6.05
N LEU A 64 0.01 10.89 4.79
CA LEU A 64 0.35 10.06 3.65
C LEU A 64 1.25 10.83 2.71
N VAL A 65 2.33 10.21 2.27
CA VAL A 65 3.25 10.79 1.30
C VAL A 65 3.21 9.95 0.01
N LEU A 66 2.93 10.62 -1.11
CA LEU A 66 2.94 9.98 -2.42
C LEU A 66 4.40 9.87 -2.87
N SER A 67 4.94 8.67 -2.83
CA SER A 67 6.38 8.44 -2.97
C SER A 67 6.77 7.67 -4.22
N LEU A 68 5.84 7.47 -5.14
CA LEU A 68 6.11 6.77 -6.39
C LEU A 68 5.63 7.62 -7.56
N ASP A 69 6.58 8.01 -8.41
CA ASP A 69 6.27 8.64 -9.68
C ASP A 69 6.13 7.53 -10.73
N LEU A 70 4.90 7.22 -11.10
CA LEU A 70 4.63 6.12 -12.00
C LEU A 70 5.28 6.31 -13.37
N ALA A 71 5.38 7.55 -13.86
CA ALA A 71 6.02 7.82 -15.13
C ALA A 71 7.51 7.46 -15.09
N GLU A 72 8.18 7.76 -13.99
CA GLU A 72 9.60 7.41 -13.82
C GLU A 72 9.79 5.91 -13.56
N GLU A 73 8.88 5.29 -12.83
CA GLU A 73 9.01 3.89 -12.40
C GLU A 73 8.29 2.90 -13.31
N VAL A 74 7.79 3.35 -14.45
CA VAL A 74 6.90 2.55 -15.30
C VAL A 74 7.53 1.23 -15.76
N SER A 75 8.81 1.21 -16.10
CA SER A 75 9.47 -0.01 -16.55
C SER A 75 9.52 -1.07 -15.45
N ALA A 76 9.89 -0.64 -14.23
CA ALA A 76 9.94 -1.56 -13.09
C ALA A 76 8.54 -2.06 -12.71
N VAL A 77 7.55 -1.18 -12.71
CA VAL A 77 6.17 -1.55 -12.40
C VAL A 77 5.61 -2.52 -13.45
N ARG A 78 5.84 -2.26 -14.74
CA ARG A 78 5.42 -3.18 -15.81
C ARG A 78 6.06 -4.55 -15.67
N SER A 79 7.35 -4.59 -15.32
CA SER A 79 8.06 -5.86 -15.13
C SER A 79 7.42 -6.70 -14.03
N LEU A 80 6.97 -6.07 -12.95
CA LEU A 80 6.26 -6.77 -11.87
C LEU A 80 4.92 -7.31 -12.36
N VAL A 81 4.13 -6.50 -13.03
CA VAL A 81 2.82 -6.91 -13.56
C VAL A 81 2.97 -8.09 -14.53
N VAL A 82 3.97 -8.06 -15.40
CA VAL A 82 4.22 -9.14 -16.35
C VAL A 82 4.70 -10.42 -15.64
N LYS A 83 5.57 -10.28 -14.65
CA LYS A 83 6.08 -11.41 -13.87
C LYS A 83 4.95 -12.18 -13.19
N TYR A 84 3.95 -11.48 -12.67
CA TYR A 84 2.84 -12.07 -11.93
C TYR A 84 1.54 -12.14 -12.73
N LYS A 85 1.62 -12.21 -14.07
CA LYS A 85 0.43 -12.24 -14.93
C LYS A 85 -0.50 -13.42 -14.67
N ASP A 86 0.03 -14.54 -14.20
CA ASP A 86 -0.76 -15.74 -13.90
C ASP A 86 -1.38 -15.68 -12.50
N ARG A 87 -1.00 -14.70 -11.70
CA ARG A 87 -1.61 -14.36 -10.44
C ARG A 87 -1.88 -12.86 -10.52
N PRO A 88 -3.09 -12.46 -10.93
CA PRO A 88 -3.31 -11.08 -11.35
C PRO A 88 -2.89 -10.06 -10.30
N MET A 89 -1.70 -9.51 -10.47
CA MET A 89 -1.21 -8.41 -9.67
C MET A 89 -1.85 -7.14 -10.21
N ASP A 90 -2.63 -6.45 -9.38
CA ASP A 90 -3.19 -5.18 -9.82
C ASP A 90 -2.14 -4.06 -9.71
N LEU A 91 -2.49 -2.88 -10.23
CA LEU A 91 -1.55 -1.77 -10.26
C LEU A 91 -1.17 -1.31 -8.85
N GLY A 92 -2.11 -1.32 -7.92
CA GLY A 92 -1.83 -0.96 -6.52
C GLY A 92 -0.82 -1.90 -5.89
N ASP A 93 -0.99 -3.22 -6.10
CA ASP A 93 -0.06 -4.23 -5.59
C ASP A 93 1.34 -4.01 -6.16
N ALA A 94 1.44 -3.77 -7.48
CA ALA A 94 2.72 -3.52 -8.13
C ALA A 94 3.39 -2.28 -7.57
N CYS A 95 2.63 -1.23 -7.31
CA CYS A 95 3.16 -0.01 -6.69
C CYS A 95 3.67 -0.28 -5.27
N CYS A 96 2.97 -1.09 -4.47
CA CYS A 96 3.43 -1.45 -3.14
C CYS A 96 4.76 -2.20 -3.18
N VAL A 97 4.89 -3.18 -4.06
CA VAL A 97 6.14 -3.93 -4.20
C VAL A 97 7.27 -2.99 -4.66
N ARG A 98 6.99 -2.13 -5.64
CA ARG A 98 8.01 -1.20 -6.12
C ARG A 98 8.43 -0.20 -5.03
N LEU A 99 7.48 0.29 -4.23
CA LEU A 99 7.81 1.13 -3.08
C LEU A 99 8.71 0.40 -2.09
N ALA A 100 8.45 -0.89 -1.84
CA ALA A 100 9.29 -1.69 -0.96
C ALA A 100 10.72 -1.79 -1.50
N GLU A 101 10.88 -1.84 -2.82
CA GLU A 101 12.21 -1.84 -3.46
C GLU A 101 12.90 -0.48 -3.35
N LEU A 102 12.14 0.60 -3.51
CA LEU A 102 12.66 1.97 -3.46
C LEU A 102 12.98 2.45 -2.04
N LEU A 103 12.35 1.86 -1.03
CA LEU A 103 12.48 2.26 0.36
C LEU A 103 13.07 1.12 1.19
N PRO A 104 14.40 0.96 1.19
CA PRO A 104 15.04 -0.12 1.96
C PRO A 104 14.66 -0.08 3.43
N GLY A 105 14.42 -1.25 4.01
CA GLY A 105 14.01 -1.35 5.40
C GLY A 105 12.55 -1.03 5.66
N SER A 106 11.76 -0.83 4.61
CA SER A 106 10.32 -0.55 4.74
C SER A 106 9.51 -1.83 4.98
N VAL A 107 8.27 -1.63 5.43
CA VAL A 107 7.32 -2.71 5.63
C VAL A 107 5.99 -2.31 5.02
N VAL A 108 5.28 -3.25 4.40
CA VAL A 108 3.97 -3.01 3.79
C VAL A 108 2.87 -3.39 4.76
N TYR A 109 1.99 -2.45 5.07
CA TYR A 109 0.79 -2.72 5.86
C TYR A 109 -0.34 -3.05 4.89
N THR A 110 -0.75 -4.31 4.88
CA THR A 110 -1.75 -4.84 3.94
C THR A 110 -2.66 -5.83 4.64
N VAL A 111 -3.84 -6.06 4.06
CA VAL A 111 -4.77 -7.10 4.50
C VAL A 111 -4.70 -8.33 3.59
N ASP A 112 -3.95 -8.25 2.49
CA ASP A 112 -3.88 -9.29 1.47
C ASP A 112 -2.69 -10.23 1.73
N LYS A 113 -2.88 -11.15 2.65
CA LYS A 113 -1.85 -12.12 3.03
C LYS A 113 -1.46 -13.03 1.87
N ALA A 114 -2.44 -13.51 1.11
CA ALA A 114 -2.19 -14.50 0.06
C ALA A 114 -1.29 -13.93 -1.04
N ASP A 115 -1.62 -12.76 -1.54
CA ASP A 115 -0.86 -12.15 -2.62
C ASP A 115 0.53 -11.70 -2.14
N PHE A 116 0.62 -11.01 -1.01
CA PHE A 116 1.89 -10.50 -0.53
C PHE A 116 2.83 -11.58 0.01
N SER A 117 2.34 -12.77 0.31
CA SER A 117 3.22 -13.92 0.61
C SER A 117 3.86 -14.48 -0.66
N THR A 118 3.30 -14.20 -1.82
CA THR A 118 3.80 -14.68 -3.13
C THR A 118 4.74 -13.68 -3.78
N TYR A 119 4.45 -12.39 -3.67
CA TYR A 119 5.25 -11.35 -4.32
C TYR A 119 6.67 -11.31 -3.76
N ARG A 120 7.61 -10.94 -4.61
CA ARG A 120 9.03 -10.78 -4.24
C ARG A 120 9.53 -9.42 -4.68
N LYS A 121 10.35 -8.80 -3.85
CA LYS A 121 11.05 -7.57 -4.21
C LYS A 121 12.48 -7.89 -4.65
N ASN A 122 13.04 -7.05 -5.50
CA ASN A 122 14.40 -7.24 -6.02
C ASN A 122 14.60 -8.64 -6.61
N GLY A 123 13.56 -9.20 -7.21
CA GLY A 123 13.59 -10.48 -7.90
C GLY A 123 13.32 -11.70 -7.03
N ARG A 124 13.72 -11.74 -5.78
CA ARG A 124 13.60 -12.97 -4.97
C ARG A 124 13.43 -12.78 -3.47
N GLN A 125 13.53 -11.57 -2.96
CA GLN A 125 13.37 -11.33 -1.53
C GLN A 125 11.89 -11.23 -1.15
N PRO A 126 11.48 -11.81 -0.01
CA PRO A 126 10.11 -11.58 0.47
C PRO A 126 9.86 -10.10 0.68
N VAL A 127 8.61 -9.68 0.49
CA VAL A 127 8.17 -8.33 0.81
C VAL A 127 7.80 -8.30 2.30
N PRO A 128 8.52 -7.55 3.15
CA PRO A 128 8.15 -7.49 4.56
C PRO A 128 6.76 -6.88 4.73
N CYS A 129 5.89 -7.55 5.46
CA CYS A 129 4.50 -7.15 5.63
C CYS A 129 4.07 -7.16 7.08
N VAL A 130 3.14 -6.27 7.42
CA VAL A 130 2.36 -6.32 8.66
C VAL A 130 0.91 -6.56 8.26
N LEU A 131 0.31 -7.57 8.85
CA LEU A 131 -1.01 -8.07 8.50
C LEU A 131 -1.92 -8.04 9.73
N PRO A 132 -3.24 -7.98 9.55
CA PRO A 132 -4.16 -8.14 10.68
C PRO A 132 -4.01 -9.52 11.32
N ASP A 133 -4.33 -9.58 12.59
CA ASP A 133 -4.29 -10.84 13.37
C ASP A 133 -5.31 -11.85 12.88
#